data_9d2f39f070b7fa8535e3327c9224baf7
#
_entry.id   9d2f39f070b7fa8535e3327c9224baf7
#
_cell.length_a   1.000
_cell.length_b   1.000
_cell.length_c   1.000
_cell.angle_alpha   90.00
_cell.angle_beta   90.00
_cell.angle_gamma   90.00
#
_symmetry.space_group_name_H-M   'P 1'
#
loop_
_entity.id
_entity.type
_entity.pdbx_description
1 polymer ?
#
loop_
_entity_poly.entity_id
_entity_poly.type
_entity_poly.pdbx_seq_one_letter_code
_entity_poly.pdbx_strand_id
1 'polypeptide(L)'
;MLISTKEIEVRYAETDQMGVVYHANYLVWMELGRTRLIEELGFNYAELEKDGIISPVIDIAASYKKPVRYGEKAVIRTWIEEYDGFRVTYGYEILTEGGELSVEGISKHVCVKKENFRPISIKRKYPDWHEAYEKAKKAPEAGE
;
A
#
# COMPACT_ATOMS: atom_id res chain seq x y z
N MET A 1 -0.96 12.31 -10.13
CA MET A 1 -0.93 11.11 -9.29
C MET A 1 0.50 10.73 -8.96
N LEU A 2 0.78 10.49 -7.68
CA LEU A 2 2.08 10.01 -7.25
C LEU A 2 2.11 8.48 -7.32
N ILE A 3 3.15 7.92 -7.96
CA ILE A 3 3.40 6.48 -7.93
C ILE A 3 4.73 6.29 -7.21
N SER A 4 4.67 5.63 -6.06
CA SER A 4 5.86 5.29 -5.27
C SER A 4 6.40 3.95 -5.72
N THR A 5 7.71 3.81 -5.76
CA THR A 5 8.39 2.60 -6.22
C THR A 5 9.36 2.11 -5.15
N LYS A 6 9.31 0.81 -4.87
CA LYS A 6 10.25 0.16 -3.95
C LYS A 6 10.76 -1.13 -4.54
N GLU A 7 12.08 -1.29 -4.57
CA GLU A 7 12.73 -2.54 -4.97
C GLU A 7 12.79 -3.49 -3.78
N ILE A 8 12.51 -4.76 -4.02
CA ILE A 8 12.56 -5.83 -3.01
C ILE A 8 13.44 -6.95 -3.50
N GLU A 9 14.36 -7.39 -2.65
CA GLU A 9 15.10 -8.63 -2.85
C GLU A 9 14.31 -9.77 -2.24
N VAL A 10 14.06 -10.82 -3.02
CA VAL A 10 13.31 -11.98 -2.55
C VAL A 10 14.15 -12.75 -1.54
N ARG A 11 13.65 -12.90 -0.31
CA ARG A 11 14.31 -13.69 0.73
C ARG A 11 13.90 -15.15 0.60
N TYR A 12 14.82 -16.04 0.94
CA TYR A 12 14.55 -17.49 0.93
C TYR A 12 13.31 -17.82 1.77
N ALA A 13 13.18 -17.20 2.94
CA ALA A 13 12.03 -17.41 3.84
C ALA A 13 10.68 -17.01 3.24
N GLU A 14 10.68 -16.24 2.14
CA GLU A 14 9.46 -15.82 1.48
C GLU A 14 8.97 -16.81 0.42
N THR A 15 9.75 -17.83 0.13
CA THR A 15 9.43 -18.83 -0.89
C THR A 15 8.79 -20.08 -0.29
N ASP A 16 8.10 -20.84 -1.12
CA ASP A 16 7.47 -22.09 -0.75
C ASP A 16 8.20 -23.29 -1.39
N GLN A 17 7.65 -24.50 -1.21
CA GLN A 17 8.26 -25.71 -1.75
C GLN A 17 8.30 -25.75 -3.28
N MET A 18 7.50 -24.92 -3.95
CA MET A 18 7.51 -24.83 -5.42
C MET A 18 8.65 -23.93 -5.93
N GLY A 19 9.40 -23.29 -5.02
CA GLY A 19 10.50 -22.42 -5.39
C GLY A 19 10.06 -21.02 -5.82
N VAL A 20 8.83 -20.66 -5.53
CA VAL A 20 8.28 -19.33 -5.84
C VAL A 20 7.84 -18.63 -4.55
N VAL A 21 7.70 -17.31 -4.62
CA VAL A 21 7.21 -16.53 -3.47
C VAL A 21 5.84 -17.06 -3.06
N TYR A 22 5.70 -17.36 -1.76
CA TYR A 22 4.41 -17.79 -1.22
C TYR A 22 3.40 -16.64 -1.33
N HIS A 23 2.19 -16.94 -1.82
CA HIS A 23 1.24 -15.91 -2.21
C HIS A 23 0.89 -14.90 -1.09
N ALA A 24 0.89 -15.32 0.16
CA ALA A 24 0.61 -14.41 1.27
C ALA A 24 1.70 -13.33 1.45
N ASN A 25 2.92 -13.60 1.02
CA ASN A 25 4.02 -12.66 1.15
C ASN A 25 3.89 -11.45 0.23
N TYR A 26 3.13 -11.54 -0.86
CA TYR A 26 2.84 -10.37 -1.68
C TYR A 26 2.06 -9.32 -0.90
N LEU A 27 1.22 -9.73 0.04
CA LEU A 27 0.47 -8.80 0.90
C LEU A 27 1.42 -8.07 1.85
N VAL A 28 2.45 -8.76 2.35
CA VAL A 28 3.51 -8.13 3.16
C VAL A 28 4.28 -7.10 2.32
N TRP A 29 4.56 -7.42 1.07
CA TRP A 29 5.24 -6.50 0.17
C TRP A 29 4.39 -5.26 -0.13
N MET A 30 3.08 -5.42 -0.22
CA MET A 30 2.16 -4.29 -0.37
C MET A 30 2.24 -3.35 0.84
N GLU A 31 2.39 -3.90 2.04
CA GLU A 31 2.61 -3.09 3.25
C GLU A 31 3.90 -2.27 3.13
N LEU A 32 4.98 -2.87 2.65
CA LEU A 32 6.23 -2.16 2.41
C LEU A 32 6.04 -1.04 1.39
N GLY A 33 5.24 -1.29 0.35
CA GLY A 33 4.91 -0.28 -0.65
C GLY A 33 4.15 0.90 -0.07
N ARG A 34 3.13 0.64 0.76
CA ARG A 34 2.38 1.70 1.45
C ARG A 34 3.28 2.55 2.35
N THR A 35 4.12 1.88 3.11
CA THR A 35 5.04 2.56 4.02
C THR A 35 5.96 3.49 3.23
N ARG A 36 6.49 3.03 2.11
CA ARG A 36 7.34 3.84 1.26
C ARG A 36 6.62 5.07 0.71
N LEU A 37 5.36 4.89 0.26
CA LEU A 37 4.55 5.99 -0.23
C LEU A 37 4.36 7.07 0.86
N ILE A 38 4.02 6.65 2.07
CA ILE A 38 3.80 7.54 3.20
C ILE A 38 5.08 8.32 3.52
N GLU A 39 6.22 7.64 3.53
CA GLU A 39 7.52 8.27 3.77
C GLU A 39 7.89 9.29 2.69
N GLU A 40 7.62 8.97 1.42
CA GLU A 40 7.87 9.90 0.31
C GLU A 40 7.02 11.17 0.42
N LEU A 41 5.83 11.08 0.99
CA LEU A 41 4.98 12.24 1.24
C LEU A 41 5.44 13.04 2.46
N GLY A 42 6.44 12.56 3.20
CA GLY A 42 7.00 13.26 4.35
C GLY A 42 6.37 12.87 5.69
N PHE A 43 5.66 11.75 5.75
CA PHE A 43 4.99 11.30 6.96
C PHE A 43 5.53 9.96 7.44
N ASN A 44 5.15 9.60 8.67
CA ASN A 44 5.54 8.35 9.29
C ASN A 44 4.33 7.77 10.02
N TYR A 45 3.95 6.55 9.67
CA TYR A 45 2.81 5.87 10.28
C TYR A 45 2.96 5.71 11.80
N ALA A 46 4.18 5.54 12.29
CA ALA A 46 4.44 5.44 13.72
C ALA A 46 4.02 6.69 14.50
N GLU A 47 4.00 7.86 13.85
CA GLU A 47 3.52 9.09 14.49
C GLU A 47 2.02 9.02 14.76
N LEU A 48 1.24 8.41 13.86
CA LEU A 48 -0.19 8.19 14.08
C LEU A 48 -0.41 7.26 15.28
N GLU A 49 0.38 6.19 15.36
CA GLU A 49 0.26 5.22 16.45
C GLU A 49 0.54 5.85 17.81
N LYS A 50 1.48 6.79 17.90
CA LYS A 50 1.77 7.53 19.12
C LYS A 50 0.55 8.35 19.59
N ASP A 51 -0.24 8.82 18.66
CA ASP A 51 -1.47 9.57 18.95
C ASP A 51 -2.67 8.65 19.23
N GLY A 52 -2.45 7.33 19.23
CA GLY A 52 -3.52 6.35 19.43
C GLY A 52 -4.39 6.15 18.20
N ILE A 53 -3.88 6.44 17.02
CA ILE A 53 -4.57 6.27 15.74
C ILE A 53 -3.94 5.12 14.97
N ILE A 54 -4.78 4.25 14.41
CA ILE A 54 -4.36 3.14 13.56
C ILE A 54 -5.17 3.16 12.27
N SER A 55 -4.64 2.48 11.25
CA SER A 55 -5.28 2.41 9.93
C SER A 55 -5.41 0.94 9.51
N PRO A 56 -6.35 0.19 10.10
CA PRO A 56 -6.50 -1.23 9.77
C PRO A 56 -6.94 -1.44 8.33
N VAL A 57 -6.57 -2.60 7.79
CA VAL A 57 -7.06 -3.08 6.51
C VAL A 57 -8.51 -3.54 6.70
N ILE A 58 -9.42 -3.00 5.90
CA ILE A 58 -10.84 -3.40 5.93
C ILE A 58 -11.22 -4.25 4.72
N ASP A 59 -10.42 -4.22 3.67
CA ASP A 59 -10.64 -5.05 2.48
C ASP A 59 -9.33 -5.14 1.71
N ILE A 60 -9.09 -6.28 1.07
CA ILE A 60 -7.91 -6.48 0.25
C ILE A 60 -8.23 -7.45 -0.88
N ALA A 61 -7.75 -7.17 -2.07
CA ALA A 61 -7.90 -8.04 -3.23
C ALA A 61 -6.59 -8.06 -4.01
N ALA A 62 -6.23 -9.24 -4.52
CA ALA A 62 -5.03 -9.41 -5.32
C ALA A 62 -5.25 -10.45 -6.40
N SER A 63 -4.65 -10.21 -7.57
CA SER A 63 -4.64 -11.15 -8.68
C SER A 63 -3.20 -11.51 -8.99
N TYR A 64 -2.93 -12.81 -9.04
CA TYR A 64 -1.59 -13.36 -9.26
C TYR A 64 -1.44 -13.76 -10.73
N LYS A 65 -0.45 -13.16 -11.40
CA LYS A 65 -0.26 -13.34 -12.84
C LYS A 65 0.98 -14.17 -13.19
N LYS A 66 2.11 -13.84 -12.55
CA LYS A 66 3.39 -14.51 -12.78
C LYS A 66 4.14 -14.68 -11.47
N PRO A 67 4.85 -15.80 -11.30
CA PRO A 67 5.60 -16.04 -10.06
C PRO A 67 6.88 -15.20 -10.02
N VAL A 68 7.31 -14.89 -8.81
CA VAL A 68 8.63 -14.35 -8.52
C VAL A 68 9.39 -15.41 -7.73
N ARG A 69 10.69 -15.57 -8.01
CA ARG A 69 11.52 -16.62 -7.43
C ARG A 69 12.65 -16.07 -6.58
N TYR A 70 13.15 -16.91 -5.69
CA TYR A 70 14.35 -16.61 -4.93
C TYR A 70 15.51 -16.26 -5.86
N GLY A 71 16.27 -15.24 -5.48
CA GLY A 71 17.39 -14.76 -6.30
C GLY A 71 17.00 -13.66 -7.28
N GLU A 72 15.71 -13.41 -7.44
CA GLU A 72 15.21 -12.31 -8.26
C GLU A 72 14.95 -11.07 -7.40
N LYS A 73 14.85 -9.93 -8.07
CA LYS A 73 14.36 -8.70 -7.47
C LYS A 73 12.96 -8.45 -7.99
N ALA A 74 12.14 -7.83 -7.15
CA ALA A 74 10.81 -7.39 -7.55
C ALA A 74 10.71 -5.89 -7.32
N VAL A 75 9.78 -5.24 -8.03
CA VAL A 75 9.50 -3.82 -7.86
C VAL A 75 8.04 -3.67 -7.50
N ILE A 76 7.76 -2.95 -6.42
CA ILE A 76 6.39 -2.63 -6.01
C ILE A 76 6.12 -1.18 -6.37
N ARG A 77 5.04 -0.96 -7.11
CA ARG A 77 4.52 0.35 -7.45
C ARG A 77 3.24 0.54 -6.64
N THR A 78 3.15 1.65 -5.90
CA THR A 78 2.03 1.95 -5.01
C THR A 78 1.52 3.35 -5.29
N TRP A 79 0.21 3.51 -5.30
CA TRP A 79 -0.44 4.81 -5.45
C TRP A 79 -1.74 4.86 -4.63
N ILE A 80 -2.27 6.06 -4.47
CA ILE A 80 -3.56 6.25 -3.81
C ILE A 80 -4.64 6.19 -4.89
N GLU A 81 -5.43 5.11 -4.87
CA GLU A 81 -6.49 4.90 -5.86
C GLU A 81 -7.72 5.75 -5.55
N GLU A 82 -8.12 5.78 -4.27
CA GLU A 82 -9.25 6.57 -3.78
C GLU A 82 -8.96 7.09 -2.37
N TYR A 83 -9.51 8.24 -2.05
CA TYR A 83 -9.36 8.85 -0.74
C TYR A 83 -10.47 9.88 -0.51
N ASP A 84 -11.14 9.81 0.64
CA ASP A 84 -12.27 10.68 0.98
C ASP A 84 -12.13 11.41 2.32
N GLY A 85 -10.94 11.38 2.93
CA GLY A 85 -10.72 12.00 4.25
C GLY A 85 -10.93 11.06 5.43
N PHE A 86 -11.55 9.90 5.20
CA PHE A 86 -11.79 8.85 6.20
C PHE A 86 -11.20 7.52 5.76
N ARG A 87 -11.43 7.16 4.50
CA ARG A 87 -10.99 5.89 3.91
C ARG A 87 -9.96 6.17 2.84
N VAL A 88 -8.99 5.27 2.72
CA VAL A 88 -8.03 5.30 1.64
C VAL A 88 -7.94 3.93 0.99
N THR A 89 -7.92 3.91 -0.34
CA THR A 89 -7.68 2.72 -1.13
C THR A 89 -6.33 2.90 -1.81
N TYR A 90 -5.40 1.99 -1.52
CA TYR A 90 -4.12 1.95 -2.24
C TYR A 90 -4.20 0.97 -3.38
N GLY A 91 -3.59 1.32 -4.51
CA GLY A 91 -3.40 0.41 -5.63
C GLY A 91 -1.95 -0.07 -5.68
N TYR A 92 -1.74 -1.28 -6.16
CA TYR A 92 -0.42 -1.91 -6.21
C TYR A 92 -0.21 -2.65 -7.52
N GLU A 93 1.02 -2.56 -8.02
CA GLU A 93 1.54 -3.44 -9.05
C GLU A 93 2.88 -3.97 -8.57
N ILE A 94 3.05 -5.28 -8.62
CA ILE A 94 4.33 -5.90 -8.31
C ILE A 94 4.87 -6.46 -9.62
N LEU A 95 6.06 -6.00 -9.99
CA LEU A 95 6.69 -6.37 -11.26
C LEU A 95 7.83 -7.34 -10.99
N THR A 96 8.01 -8.30 -11.91
CA THR A 96 9.17 -9.21 -11.88
C THR A 96 10.44 -8.44 -12.23
N GLU A 97 11.61 -9.07 -12.07
CA GLU A 97 12.88 -8.48 -12.43
C GLU A 97 12.92 -8.09 -13.92
N GLY A 98 12.23 -8.82 -14.77
CA GLY A 98 12.11 -8.51 -16.20
C GLY A 98 11.09 -7.44 -16.54
N GLY A 99 10.41 -6.87 -15.54
CA GLY A 99 9.41 -5.82 -15.75
C GLY A 99 8.02 -6.32 -16.07
N GLU A 100 7.76 -7.62 -15.93
CA GLU A 100 6.44 -8.20 -16.19
C GLU A 100 5.55 -8.10 -14.96
N LEU A 101 4.24 -7.93 -15.17
CA LEU A 101 3.29 -7.85 -14.07
C LEU A 101 3.16 -9.22 -13.37
N SER A 102 3.56 -9.26 -12.10
CA SER A 102 3.45 -10.45 -11.26
C SER A 102 2.14 -10.46 -10.49
N VAL A 103 1.83 -9.36 -9.82
CA VAL A 103 0.63 -9.23 -8.98
C VAL A 103 0.07 -7.83 -9.16
N GLU A 104 -1.25 -7.73 -9.21
CA GLU A 104 -1.93 -6.44 -9.06
C GLU A 104 -2.94 -6.55 -7.94
N GLY A 105 -3.17 -5.46 -7.23
CA GLY A 105 -4.09 -5.50 -6.11
C GLY A 105 -4.47 -4.16 -5.57
N ILE A 106 -5.39 -4.20 -4.62
CA ILE A 106 -5.83 -3.03 -3.86
C ILE A 106 -5.96 -3.40 -2.39
N SER A 107 -5.82 -2.41 -1.51
CA SER A 107 -6.17 -2.55 -0.11
C SER A 107 -6.92 -1.31 0.34
N LYS A 108 -7.96 -1.52 1.14
CA LYS A 108 -8.79 -0.45 1.69
C LYS A 108 -8.57 -0.32 3.18
N HIS A 109 -8.45 0.91 3.65
CA HIS A 109 -8.14 1.22 5.03
C HIS A 109 -9.05 2.33 5.54
N VAL A 110 -9.24 2.37 6.85
CA VAL A 110 -9.91 3.47 7.52
C VAL A 110 -9.09 3.84 8.76
N CYS A 111 -8.87 5.14 8.98
CA CYS A 111 -8.19 5.59 10.20
C CYS A 111 -9.18 5.61 11.35
N VAL A 112 -8.82 4.96 12.44
CA VAL A 112 -9.67 4.81 13.62
C VAL A 112 -8.87 5.04 14.89
N LYS A 113 -9.58 5.35 15.98
CA LYS A 113 -8.98 5.36 17.31
C LYS A 113 -8.70 3.92 17.74
N LYS A 114 -7.49 3.67 18.22
CA LYS A 114 -7.09 2.34 18.69
C LYS A 114 -7.98 1.84 19.83
N GLU A 115 -8.39 2.74 20.73
CA GLU A 115 -9.16 2.36 21.93
C GLU A 115 -10.55 1.81 21.65
N ASN A 116 -11.22 2.26 20.59
CA ASN A 116 -12.63 1.92 20.35
C ASN A 116 -12.98 1.69 18.86
N PHE A 117 -12.00 1.78 17.97
CA PHE A 117 -12.16 1.62 16.51
C PHE A 117 -13.15 2.60 15.88
N ARG A 118 -13.37 3.76 16.52
CA ARG A 118 -14.21 4.80 15.91
C ARG A 118 -13.44 5.52 14.82
N PRO A 119 -14.03 5.70 13.62
CA PRO A 119 -13.39 6.45 12.55
C PRO A 119 -13.05 7.88 12.97
N ILE A 120 -11.93 8.38 12.46
CA ILE A 120 -11.52 9.77 12.65
C ILE A 120 -11.47 10.47 11.31
N SER A 121 -11.68 11.79 11.32
CA SER A 121 -11.47 12.62 10.14
C SER A 121 -9.99 12.98 10.03
N ILE A 122 -9.35 12.52 8.96
CA ILE A 122 -7.95 12.85 8.69
C ILE A 122 -7.83 14.34 8.41
N LYS A 123 -8.81 14.92 7.70
CA LYS A 123 -8.85 16.34 7.39
C LYS A 123 -8.83 17.21 8.65
N ARG A 124 -9.57 16.82 9.67
CA ARG A 124 -9.64 17.59 10.93
C ARG A 124 -8.41 17.38 11.81
N LYS A 125 -7.98 16.13 11.96
CA LYS A 125 -6.93 15.77 12.90
C LYS A 125 -5.52 15.95 12.33
N TYR A 126 -5.36 15.68 11.03
CA TYR A 126 -4.07 15.74 10.33
C TYR A 126 -4.23 16.48 9.00
N PRO A 127 -4.47 17.81 9.05
CA PRO A 127 -4.74 18.57 7.82
C PRO A 127 -3.62 18.53 6.79
N ASP A 128 -2.36 18.48 7.23
CA ASP A 128 -1.22 18.40 6.31
C ASP A 128 -1.18 17.06 5.59
N TRP A 129 -1.45 15.98 6.32
CA TRP A 129 -1.53 14.64 5.75
C TRP A 129 -2.69 14.53 4.75
N HIS A 130 -3.83 15.08 5.14
CA HIS A 130 -5.01 15.13 4.26
C HIS A 130 -4.69 15.85 2.96
N GLU A 131 -4.07 17.02 3.03
CA GLU A 131 -3.72 17.79 1.84
C GLU A 131 -2.74 17.04 0.93
N ALA A 132 -1.74 16.36 1.52
CA ALA A 132 -0.78 15.57 0.77
C ALA A 132 -1.48 14.43 0.03
N TYR A 133 -2.42 13.73 0.69
CA TYR A 133 -3.18 12.65 0.05
C TYR A 133 -4.10 13.16 -1.06
N GLU A 134 -4.74 14.30 -0.84
CA GLU A 134 -5.59 14.91 -1.88
C GLU A 134 -4.79 15.24 -3.15
N LYS A 135 -3.59 15.75 -2.99
CA LYS A 135 -2.70 16.07 -4.13
C LYS A 135 -2.13 14.81 -4.81
N ALA A 136 -1.86 13.77 -4.04
CA ALA A 136 -1.19 12.57 -4.53
C ALA A 136 -2.14 11.56 -5.15
N LYS A 137 -3.42 11.57 -4.79
CA LYS A 137 -4.38 10.55 -5.24
C LYS A 137 -4.62 10.58 -6.75
N LYS A 138 -5.06 9.45 -7.26
CA LYS A 138 -5.48 9.32 -8.65
C LYS A 138 -6.65 10.25 -8.94
N ALA A 139 -6.55 10.99 -10.03
CA ALA A 139 -7.65 11.87 -10.47
C ALA A 139 -8.84 11.03 -10.94
N PRO A 140 -10.09 11.53 -10.79
CA PRO A 140 -11.25 10.86 -11.37
C PRO A 140 -11.08 10.70 -12.88
N GLU A 141 -11.57 9.59 -13.43
CA GLU A 141 -11.52 9.36 -14.86
C GLU A 141 -12.38 10.35 -15.61
N ALA A 142 -11.90 10.80 -16.78
CA ALA A 142 -12.63 11.75 -17.62
C ALA A 142 -13.94 11.12 -18.12
N GLY A 143 -15.04 11.86 -18.03
CA GLY A 143 -16.34 11.41 -18.52
C GLY A 143 -17.20 10.65 -17.52
N GLU A 144 -16.74 10.50 -16.31
CA GLU A 144 -17.52 9.91 -15.22
C GLU A 144 -18.23 10.95 -14.37
#